data_d295d86424b7f16fe07ad58359ad5d5f
#
_entry.id   d295d86424b7f16fe07ad58359ad5d5f
#
_cell.length_a   1.000
_cell.length_b   1.000
_cell.length_c   1.000
_cell.angle_alpha   90.00
_cell.angle_beta   90.00
_cell.angle_gamma   90.00
#
_symmetry.space_group_name_H-M   'P 1'
#
loop_
_entity.id
_entity.type
_entity.pdbx_description
1 polymer ?
#
loop_
_entity_poly.entity_id
_entity_poly.type
_entity_poly.pdbx_seq_one_letter_code
_entity_poly.pdbx_strand_id
1 'polypeptide(L)'
;TVEGRDKDGNPTGGWDLQEIRTAQDFYIKYGLNAVKGVSEVASIGGFVKEYQIDVNPDALKAYNISLMQVMTAVQKSNKDVGAKTIEINQAEYLVRGLGYVKKVEDIELAVVAVKDNVPIRVKDIGVVALGPETRRGILDKGGAEAVGGVVIARYGSNPLEVINGVKSKISEIASGLPKKTLANGVVSQLTIIPFYDRTELIQETIGTLETALSHEVLISIIVV
;
A
#
# COMPACT_ATOMS: atom_id res chain seq x y z
N THR A 1 -3.52 12.96 0.96
CA THR A 1 -2.16 12.64 1.41
C THR A 1 -2.17 11.93 2.76
N VAL A 2 -1.06 11.25 3.07
CA VAL A 2 -0.83 10.57 4.35
C VAL A 2 0.40 11.18 4.98
N GLU A 3 0.30 11.58 6.24
CA GLU A 3 1.39 12.20 6.99
C GLU A 3 1.31 11.85 8.48
N GLY A 4 2.44 11.94 9.19
CA GLY A 4 2.47 11.75 10.63
C GLY A 4 1.97 12.99 11.37
N ARG A 5 1.07 12.80 12.35
CA ARG A 5 0.54 13.87 13.22
C ARG A 5 0.59 13.46 14.69
N ASP A 6 0.73 14.43 15.57
CA ASP A 6 0.59 14.25 17.01
C ASP A 6 -0.90 14.20 17.43
N LYS A 7 -1.15 14.03 18.71
CA LYS A 7 -2.51 14.02 19.31
C LYS A 7 -3.29 15.32 19.11
N ASP A 8 -2.59 16.44 18.93
CA ASP A 8 -3.17 17.78 18.74
C ASP A 8 -3.35 18.11 17.26
N GLY A 9 -2.99 17.17 16.36
CA GLY A 9 -3.13 17.28 14.93
C GLY A 9 -2.01 18.01 14.20
N ASN A 10 -0.89 18.32 14.89
CA ASN A 10 0.25 18.99 14.26
C ASN A 10 1.12 18.00 13.48
N PRO A 11 1.67 18.38 12.31
CA PRO A 11 2.60 17.55 11.58
C PRO A 11 3.86 17.25 12.42
N THR A 12 4.26 15.99 12.47
CA THR A 12 5.38 15.56 13.32
C THR A 12 6.65 15.21 12.55
N GLY A 13 6.53 14.91 11.24
CA GLY A 13 7.62 14.28 10.51
C GLY A 13 7.97 12.89 11.05
N GLY A 14 9.22 12.46 10.84
CA GLY A 14 9.77 11.22 11.39
C GLY A 14 9.30 9.92 10.73
N TRP A 15 8.48 9.99 9.70
CA TRP A 15 8.07 8.87 8.86
C TRP A 15 8.83 8.91 7.54
N ASP A 16 9.39 7.77 7.16
CA ASP A 16 10.02 7.60 5.87
C ASP A 16 8.94 7.36 4.80
N LEU A 17 9.20 7.83 3.59
CA LEU A 17 8.28 7.73 2.45
C LEU A 17 7.94 6.28 2.09
N GLN A 18 8.81 5.32 2.37
CA GLN A 18 8.58 3.90 2.18
C GLN A 18 7.61 3.34 3.23
N GLU A 19 7.73 3.78 4.50
CA GLU A 19 6.79 3.42 5.56
C GLU A 19 5.39 3.95 5.27
N ILE A 20 5.29 5.23 4.87
CA ILE A 20 4.02 5.85 4.52
C ILE A 20 3.39 5.17 3.30
N ARG A 21 4.21 4.86 2.28
CA ARG A 21 3.73 4.14 1.09
C ARG A 21 3.22 2.73 1.43
N THR A 22 3.89 2.04 2.32
CA THR A 22 3.45 0.73 2.82
C THR A 22 2.09 0.83 3.52
N ALA A 23 1.91 1.84 4.39
CA ALA A 23 0.62 2.08 5.03
C ALA A 23 -0.49 2.44 4.01
N GLN A 24 -0.16 3.26 3.01
CA GLN A 24 -1.08 3.61 1.93
C GLN A 24 -1.53 2.37 1.14
N ASP A 25 -0.59 1.50 0.74
CA ASP A 25 -0.89 0.36 -0.13
C ASP A 25 -1.59 -0.79 0.61
N PHE A 26 -1.23 -1.06 1.87
CA PHE A 26 -1.70 -2.24 2.61
C PHE A 26 -2.83 -1.97 3.60
N TYR A 27 -3.02 -0.74 4.06
CA TYR A 27 -4.10 -0.39 5.00
C TYR A 27 -5.13 0.53 4.36
N ILE A 28 -4.70 1.69 3.86
CA ILE A 28 -5.61 2.74 3.41
C ILE A 28 -6.30 2.34 2.11
N LYS A 29 -5.55 1.89 1.12
CA LYS A 29 -6.08 1.47 -0.17
C LYS A 29 -7.15 0.38 -0.03
N TYR A 30 -6.90 -0.64 0.79
CA TYR A 30 -7.87 -1.71 1.03
C TYR A 30 -9.15 -1.19 1.69
N GLY A 31 -9.02 -0.37 2.73
CA GLY A 31 -10.17 0.22 3.41
C GLY A 31 -11.02 1.06 2.48
N LEU A 32 -10.41 1.93 1.68
CA LEU A 32 -11.13 2.84 0.79
C LEU A 32 -11.70 2.13 -0.45
N ASN A 33 -11.07 1.08 -0.96
CA ASN A 33 -11.62 0.28 -2.06
C ASN A 33 -12.93 -0.43 -1.69
N ALA A 34 -13.18 -0.68 -0.42
CA ALA A 34 -14.42 -1.29 0.06
C ALA A 34 -15.62 -0.34 0.05
N VAL A 35 -15.42 0.96 -0.17
CA VAL A 35 -16.50 1.95 -0.20
C VAL A 35 -17.34 1.77 -1.47
N LYS A 36 -18.68 1.73 -1.29
CA LYS A 36 -19.62 1.61 -2.41
C LYS A 36 -19.41 2.73 -3.44
N GLY A 37 -19.30 2.37 -4.70
CA GLY A 37 -19.11 3.31 -5.80
C GLY A 37 -17.65 3.70 -6.06
N VAL A 38 -16.70 3.24 -5.27
CA VAL A 38 -15.27 3.34 -5.58
C VAL A 38 -14.91 2.28 -6.62
N SER A 39 -14.20 2.68 -7.66
CA SER A 39 -13.65 1.77 -8.68
C SER A 39 -12.24 1.32 -8.31
N GLU A 40 -11.43 2.27 -7.92
CA GLU A 40 -10.02 2.07 -7.60
C GLU A 40 -9.51 3.15 -6.67
N VAL A 41 -8.49 2.81 -5.88
CA VAL A 41 -7.64 3.77 -5.16
C VAL A 41 -6.22 3.63 -5.70
N ALA A 42 -5.77 4.61 -6.47
CA ALA A 42 -4.44 4.65 -7.04
C ALA A 42 -3.46 5.35 -6.08
N SER A 43 -2.42 4.65 -5.66
CA SER A 43 -1.37 5.22 -4.80
C SER A 43 -0.35 5.99 -5.62
N ILE A 44 0.04 7.18 -5.15
CA ILE A 44 1.01 8.07 -5.81
C ILE A 44 2.04 8.55 -4.78
N GLY A 45 3.29 8.69 -5.22
CA GLY A 45 4.42 9.15 -4.41
C GLY A 45 4.99 8.07 -3.50
N GLY A 46 6.08 8.43 -2.83
CA GLY A 46 6.86 7.53 -2.00
C GLY A 46 7.51 6.37 -2.75
N PHE A 47 7.98 5.38 -2.00
CA PHE A 47 8.67 4.22 -2.53
C PHE A 47 7.98 2.93 -2.11
N VAL A 48 7.72 2.05 -3.07
CA VAL A 48 7.27 0.69 -2.76
C VAL A 48 8.44 -0.10 -2.22
N LYS A 49 8.21 -0.81 -1.13
CA LYS A 49 9.21 -1.64 -0.47
C LYS A 49 9.32 -2.99 -1.15
N GLU A 50 10.52 -3.37 -1.54
CA GLU A 50 10.80 -4.67 -2.16
C GLU A 50 12.04 -5.35 -1.59
N TYR A 51 12.12 -6.67 -1.77
CA TYR A 51 13.35 -7.41 -1.54
C TYR A 51 14.22 -7.31 -2.79
N GLN A 52 15.44 -6.82 -2.61
CA GLN A 52 16.45 -6.70 -3.66
C GLN A 52 17.53 -7.75 -3.44
N ILE A 53 17.95 -8.39 -4.52
CA ILE A 53 19.02 -9.38 -4.51
C ILE A 53 20.09 -8.90 -5.48
N ASP A 54 21.17 -8.34 -4.94
CA ASP A 54 22.34 -7.89 -5.71
C ASP A 54 23.29 -9.05 -5.90
N VAL A 55 23.26 -9.63 -7.09
CA VAL A 55 24.01 -10.83 -7.43
C VAL A 55 25.43 -10.48 -7.83
N ASN A 56 26.42 -11.16 -7.26
CA ASN A 56 27.82 -11.01 -7.65
C ASN A 56 28.14 -11.85 -8.90
N PRO A 57 28.46 -11.22 -10.06
CA PRO A 57 28.74 -11.95 -11.31
C PRO A 57 29.94 -12.89 -11.23
N ASP A 58 30.94 -12.56 -10.43
CA ASP A 58 32.14 -13.41 -10.29
C ASP A 58 31.84 -14.66 -9.45
N ALA A 59 31.01 -14.51 -8.41
CA ALA A 59 30.51 -15.65 -7.64
C ALA A 59 29.65 -16.57 -8.52
N LEU A 60 28.76 -16.03 -9.34
CA LEU A 60 27.98 -16.83 -10.30
C LEU A 60 28.88 -17.65 -11.23
N LYS A 61 29.93 -17.05 -11.77
CA LYS A 61 30.91 -17.75 -12.63
C LYS A 61 31.66 -18.83 -11.84
N ALA A 62 32.13 -18.51 -10.64
CA ALA A 62 32.90 -19.45 -9.83
C ALA A 62 32.10 -20.70 -9.47
N TYR A 63 30.81 -20.53 -9.16
CA TYR A 63 29.91 -21.64 -8.86
C TYR A 63 29.24 -22.26 -10.09
N ASN A 64 29.43 -21.67 -11.29
CA ASN A 64 28.76 -22.05 -12.54
C ASN A 64 27.22 -22.05 -12.41
N ILE A 65 26.70 -20.96 -11.86
CA ILE A 65 25.27 -20.72 -11.64
C ILE A 65 24.80 -19.61 -12.59
N SER A 66 23.68 -19.85 -13.27
CA SER A 66 23.03 -18.85 -14.09
C SER A 66 22.09 -17.96 -13.28
N LEU A 67 21.87 -16.73 -13.71
CA LEU A 67 20.90 -15.81 -13.09
C LEU A 67 19.49 -16.42 -13.08
N MET A 68 19.12 -17.16 -14.10
CA MET A 68 17.81 -17.85 -14.18
C MET A 68 17.64 -18.92 -13.08
N GLN A 69 18.71 -19.62 -12.71
CA GLN A 69 18.68 -20.57 -11.58
C GLN A 69 18.43 -19.83 -10.26
N VAL A 70 19.06 -18.66 -10.05
CA VAL A 70 18.80 -17.83 -8.87
C VAL A 70 17.34 -17.40 -8.81
N MET A 71 16.81 -16.82 -9.90
CA MET A 71 15.41 -16.40 -9.98
C MET A 71 14.45 -17.56 -9.70
N THR A 72 14.69 -18.72 -10.30
CA THR A 72 13.86 -19.91 -10.11
C THR A 72 13.92 -20.41 -8.65
N ALA A 73 15.09 -20.40 -8.04
CA ALA A 73 15.25 -20.81 -6.64
C ALA A 73 14.51 -19.91 -5.68
N VAL A 74 14.62 -18.58 -5.85
CA VAL A 74 13.91 -17.60 -5.03
C VAL A 74 12.38 -17.73 -5.20
N GLN A 75 11.90 -17.87 -6.43
CA GLN A 75 10.47 -18.09 -6.69
C GLN A 75 9.94 -19.38 -6.04
N LYS A 76 10.72 -20.46 -6.06
CA LYS A 76 10.36 -21.75 -5.44
C LYS A 76 10.41 -21.69 -3.92
N SER A 77 11.28 -20.89 -3.33
CA SER A 77 11.40 -20.74 -1.87
C SER A 77 10.25 -19.93 -1.26
N ASN A 78 9.51 -19.18 -2.05
CA ASN A 78 8.38 -18.35 -1.60
C ASN A 78 7.03 -19.02 -1.90
N LYS A 79 6.82 -20.21 -1.37
CA LYS A 79 5.56 -20.96 -1.57
C LYS A 79 5.17 -21.74 -0.33
N ASP A 80 3.90 -21.60 0.07
CA ASP A 80 3.27 -22.58 0.96
C ASP A 80 2.92 -23.84 0.19
N VAL A 81 3.19 -24.98 0.79
CA VAL A 81 2.87 -26.28 0.23
C VAL A 81 1.85 -26.96 1.14
N GLY A 82 0.65 -27.19 0.61
CA GLY A 82 -0.32 -28.09 1.25
C GLY A 82 0.17 -29.53 1.11
N ALA A 83 0.33 -30.22 2.23
CA ALA A 83 0.60 -31.65 2.26
C ALA A 83 -0.69 -32.43 2.56
N LYS A 84 -0.58 -33.75 2.52
CA LYS A 84 -1.69 -34.65 2.88
C LYS A 84 -2.03 -34.55 4.37
N THR A 85 -3.20 -35.02 4.72
CA THR A 85 -3.61 -35.22 6.10
C THR A 85 -2.89 -36.43 6.70
N ILE A 86 -2.60 -36.36 8.00
CA ILE A 86 -2.08 -37.45 8.81
C ILE A 86 -3.14 -37.81 9.85
N GLU A 87 -3.53 -39.05 9.91
CA GLU A 87 -4.45 -39.53 10.94
C GLU A 87 -3.68 -40.05 12.14
N ILE A 88 -3.90 -39.47 13.31
CA ILE A 88 -3.30 -39.89 14.58
C ILE A 88 -4.41 -39.94 15.63
N ASN A 89 -4.55 -41.09 16.31
CA ASN A 89 -5.55 -41.29 17.38
C ASN A 89 -6.99 -40.90 16.99
N GLN A 90 -7.43 -41.30 15.78
CA GLN A 90 -8.75 -41.00 15.22
C GLN A 90 -9.02 -39.50 14.97
N ALA A 91 -7.98 -38.70 14.98
CA ALA A 91 -8.04 -37.28 14.58
C ALA A 91 -7.23 -37.06 13.32
N GLU A 92 -7.80 -36.32 12.38
CA GLU A 92 -7.15 -35.92 11.12
C GLU A 92 -6.42 -34.62 11.29
N TYR A 93 -5.11 -34.61 11.03
CA TYR A 93 -4.25 -33.43 11.08
C TYR A 93 -3.85 -33.03 9.69
N LEU A 94 -4.15 -31.77 9.31
CA LEU A 94 -3.68 -31.17 8.06
C LEU A 94 -2.21 -30.76 8.19
N VAL A 95 -1.34 -31.33 7.38
CA VAL A 95 0.08 -30.94 7.32
C VAL A 95 0.23 -29.80 6.31
N ARG A 96 0.83 -28.70 6.74
CA ARG A 96 1.08 -27.54 5.91
C ARG A 96 2.54 -27.13 6.04
N GLY A 97 3.26 -27.10 4.91
CA GLY A 97 4.59 -26.51 4.82
C GLY A 97 4.48 -25.00 4.64
N LEU A 98 4.88 -24.22 5.65
CA LEU A 98 4.90 -22.77 5.58
C LEU A 98 6.22 -22.32 4.95
N GLY A 99 6.16 -21.80 3.72
CA GLY A 99 7.35 -21.41 2.95
C GLY A 99 7.31 -19.97 2.42
N TYR A 100 6.32 -19.15 2.83
CA TYR A 100 6.33 -17.74 2.45
C TYR A 100 7.46 -16.98 3.15
N VAL A 101 8.15 -16.14 2.35
CA VAL A 101 9.19 -15.24 2.82
C VAL A 101 8.60 -14.22 3.80
N LYS A 102 9.21 -14.09 4.98
CA LYS A 102 8.83 -13.13 6.02
C LYS A 102 9.91 -12.10 6.29
N LYS A 103 11.17 -12.45 6.06
CA LYS A 103 12.34 -11.62 6.35
C LYS A 103 13.45 -11.88 5.35
N VAL A 104 14.46 -11.02 5.36
CA VAL A 104 15.62 -11.07 4.45
C VAL A 104 16.34 -12.42 4.54
N GLU A 105 16.53 -12.93 5.74
CA GLU A 105 17.25 -14.19 5.99
C GLU A 105 16.57 -15.40 5.34
N ASP A 106 15.25 -15.38 5.14
CA ASP A 106 14.54 -16.47 4.48
C ASP A 106 14.97 -16.58 3.00
N ILE A 107 15.22 -15.44 2.36
CA ILE A 107 15.74 -15.39 0.99
C ILE A 107 17.24 -15.73 0.96
N GLU A 108 18.03 -15.21 1.88
CA GLU A 108 19.46 -15.49 2.00
C GLU A 108 19.75 -16.98 2.12
N LEU A 109 18.90 -17.70 2.84
CA LEU A 109 19.04 -19.16 3.08
C LEU A 109 18.47 -20.01 1.94
N ALA A 110 17.79 -19.43 0.96
CA ALA A 110 17.27 -20.18 -0.18
C ALA A 110 18.40 -20.88 -0.94
N VAL A 111 18.25 -22.19 -1.20
CA VAL A 111 19.25 -22.98 -1.91
C VAL A 111 19.06 -22.82 -3.41
N VAL A 112 20.10 -22.34 -4.07
CA VAL A 112 20.13 -22.13 -5.52
C VAL A 112 20.61 -23.37 -6.26
N ALA A 113 21.63 -24.05 -5.73
CA ALA A 113 22.20 -25.26 -6.29
C ALA A 113 22.84 -26.11 -5.18
N VAL A 114 23.11 -27.37 -5.49
CA VAL A 114 23.92 -28.26 -4.63
C VAL A 114 25.11 -28.76 -5.45
N LYS A 115 26.33 -28.53 -4.97
CA LYS A 115 27.56 -29.00 -5.59
C LYS A 115 28.36 -29.79 -4.58
N ASP A 116 28.76 -30.98 -4.93
CA ASP A 116 29.52 -31.90 -4.07
C ASP A 116 28.89 -32.07 -2.67
N ASN A 117 27.56 -32.24 -2.62
CA ASN A 117 26.75 -32.29 -1.42
C ASN A 117 26.75 -31.02 -0.55
N VAL A 118 27.31 -29.89 -1.03
CA VAL A 118 27.31 -28.61 -0.34
C VAL A 118 26.23 -27.71 -0.98
N PRO A 119 25.24 -27.22 -0.21
CA PRO A 119 24.25 -26.32 -0.73
C PRO A 119 24.85 -24.91 -0.94
N ILE A 120 24.69 -24.37 -2.13
CA ILE A 120 25.01 -22.98 -2.47
C ILE A 120 23.72 -22.17 -2.29
N ARG A 121 23.77 -21.17 -1.43
CA ARG A 121 22.63 -20.34 -1.06
C ARG A 121 22.71 -18.98 -1.71
N VAL A 122 21.62 -18.22 -1.70
CA VAL A 122 21.58 -16.86 -2.25
C VAL A 122 22.65 -15.97 -1.61
N LYS A 123 22.86 -16.03 -0.30
CA LYS A 123 23.90 -15.28 0.42
C LYS A 123 25.35 -15.60 -0.04
N ASP A 124 25.57 -16.76 -0.63
CA ASP A 124 26.92 -17.16 -1.10
C ASP A 124 27.24 -16.55 -2.47
N ILE A 125 26.24 -16.03 -3.18
CA ILE A 125 26.34 -15.50 -4.53
C ILE A 125 25.87 -14.04 -4.65
N GLY A 126 25.38 -13.43 -3.57
CA GLY A 126 24.90 -12.06 -3.60
C GLY A 126 24.50 -11.54 -2.22
N VAL A 127 24.01 -10.31 -2.19
CA VAL A 127 23.52 -9.65 -1.00
C VAL A 127 22.01 -9.46 -1.12
N VAL A 128 21.27 -9.76 -0.05
CA VAL A 128 19.82 -9.55 0.02
C VAL A 128 19.55 -8.36 0.93
N ALA A 129 18.77 -7.40 0.45
CA ALA A 129 18.38 -6.22 1.21
C ALA A 129 16.92 -5.87 0.97
N LEU A 130 16.36 -5.05 1.86
CA LEU A 130 15.13 -4.33 1.60
C LEU A 130 15.47 -3.00 0.94
N GLY A 131 14.88 -2.73 -0.20
CA GLY A 131 15.13 -1.52 -0.97
C GLY A 131 13.86 -0.92 -1.56
N PRO A 132 13.99 0.26 -2.17
CA PRO A 132 12.89 0.91 -2.88
C PRO A 132 12.76 0.37 -4.31
N GLU A 133 11.51 0.10 -4.75
CA GLU A 133 11.22 -0.10 -6.17
C GLU A 133 11.57 1.17 -6.98
N THR A 134 11.91 0.99 -8.26
CA THR A 134 12.14 2.11 -9.18
C THR A 134 10.90 3.01 -9.24
N ARG A 135 11.08 4.30 -8.94
CA ARG A 135 10.00 5.28 -8.91
C ARG A 135 9.42 5.53 -10.28
N ARG A 136 8.07 5.54 -10.33
CA ARG A 136 7.30 5.88 -11.54
C ARG A 136 6.60 7.22 -11.44
N GLY A 137 6.55 7.84 -10.27
CA GLY A 137 5.88 9.10 -10.03
C GLY A 137 6.22 9.72 -8.69
N ILE A 138 6.01 11.02 -8.60
CA ILE A 138 6.24 11.82 -7.40
C ILE A 138 4.95 12.58 -7.09
N LEU A 139 4.63 12.69 -5.80
CA LEU A 139 3.61 13.59 -5.31
C LEU A 139 4.28 14.66 -4.46
N ASP A 140 4.05 15.91 -4.81
CA ASP A 140 4.47 17.07 -4.02
C ASP A 140 3.28 17.68 -3.28
N LYS A 141 3.51 18.10 -2.04
CA LYS A 141 2.56 18.85 -1.23
C LYS A 141 3.27 20.00 -0.54
N GLY A 142 3.12 21.20 -1.05
CA GLY A 142 3.70 22.40 -0.45
C GLY A 142 5.22 22.43 -0.47
N GLY A 143 5.86 21.90 -1.50
CA GLY A 143 7.32 21.85 -1.65
C GLY A 143 8.00 20.66 -0.96
N ALA A 144 7.23 19.73 -0.39
CA ALA A 144 7.74 18.52 0.21
C ALA A 144 7.19 17.28 -0.49
N GLU A 145 8.02 16.26 -0.62
CA GLU A 145 7.61 14.99 -1.17
C GLU A 145 6.61 14.28 -0.24
N ALA A 146 5.51 13.82 -0.81
CA ALA A 146 4.42 13.21 -0.08
C ALA A 146 3.99 11.86 -0.67
N VAL A 147 3.20 11.13 0.08
CA VAL A 147 2.49 9.93 -0.36
C VAL A 147 0.99 10.19 -0.28
N GLY A 148 0.25 9.74 -1.26
CA GLY A 148 -1.20 9.87 -1.25
C GLY A 148 -1.90 8.82 -2.09
N GLY A 149 -3.23 8.88 -2.04
CA GLY A 149 -4.10 8.07 -2.87
C GLY A 149 -5.10 8.93 -3.63
N VAL A 150 -5.35 8.59 -4.88
CA VAL A 150 -6.44 9.14 -5.68
C VAL A 150 -7.58 8.14 -5.69
N VAL A 151 -8.73 8.54 -5.17
CA VAL A 151 -9.94 7.71 -5.18
C VAL A 151 -10.69 7.97 -6.48
N ILE A 152 -10.94 6.94 -7.24
CA ILE A 152 -11.61 6.99 -8.53
C ILE A 152 -13.03 6.41 -8.34
N ALA A 153 -14.04 7.25 -8.59
CA ALA A 153 -15.43 6.81 -8.56
C ALA A 153 -15.77 5.95 -9.78
N ARG A 154 -16.62 4.96 -9.60
CA ARG A 154 -17.14 4.13 -10.68
C ARG A 154 -18.02 4.95 -11.61
N TYR A 155 -17.93 4.70 -12.92
CA TYR A 155 -18.81 5.34 -13.89
C TYR A 155 -20.29 5.12 -13.52
N GLY A 156 -21.09 6.18 -13.58
CA GLY A 156 -22.51 6.16 -13.22
C GLY A 156 -22.82 6.24 -11.71
N SER A 157 -21.79 6.24 -10.84
CA SER A 157 -21.99 6.49 -9.40
C SER A 157 -22.21 7.97 -9.13
N ASN A 158 -22.97 8.29 -8.07
CA ASN A 158 -23.09 9.66 -7.58
C ASN A 158 -21.77 10.10 -6.90
N PRO A 159 -21.05 11.09 -7.44
CA PRO A 159 -19.76 11.50 -6.89
C PRO A 159 -19.83 11.99 -5.43
N LEU A 160 -20.89 12.72 -5.08
CA LEU A 160 -21.06 13.26 -3.72
C LEU A 160 -21.29 12.13 -2.70
N GLU A 161 -22.09 11.12 -3.06
CA GLU A 161 -22.30 9.93 -2.22
C GLU A 161 -20.98 9.18 -2.01
N VAL A 162 -20.19 9.00 -3.07
CA VAL A 162 -18.87 8.35 -2.99
C VAL A 162 -17.91 9.13 -2.10
N ILE A 163 -17.83 10.46 -2.24
CA ILE A 163 -16.98 11.32 -1.42
C ILE A 163 -17.37 11.21 0.06
N ASN A 164 -18.67 11.28 0.38
CA ASN A 164 -19.15 11.15 1.74
C ASN A 164 -18.84 9.75 2.32
N GLY A 165 -19.04 8.70 1.54
CA GLY A 165 -18.67 7.35 1.93
C GLY A 165 -17.18 7.20 2.22
N VAL A 166 -16.33 7.80 1.39
CA VAL A 166 -14.86 7.82 1.57
C VAL A 166 -14.48 8.58 2.84
N LYS A 167 -15.06 9.75 3.09
CA LYS A 167 -14.83 10.53 4.33
C LYS A 167 -15.21 9.74 5.58
N SER A 168 -16.38 9.09 5.55
CA SER A 168 -16.83 8.23 6.64
C SER A 168 -15.87 7.06 6.87
N LYS A 169 -15.41 6.42 5.79
CA LYS A 169 -14.44 5.31 5.88
C LYS A 169 -13.07 5.75 6.39
N ILE A 170 -12.61 6.94 6.02
CA ILE A 170 -11.37 7.53 6.57
C ILE A 170 -11.49 7.67 8.10
N SER A 171 -12.61 8.18 8.60
CA SER A 171 -12.84 8.32 10.05
C SER A 171 -12.87 6.96 10.75
N GLU A 172 -13.46 5.93 10.12
CA GLU A 172 -13.51 4.57 10.66
C GLU A 172 -12.13 3.94 10.80
N ILE A 173 -11.28 4.05 9.77
CA ILE A 173 -9.95 3.43 9.75
C ILE A 173 -8.86 4.23 10.48
N ALA A 174 -9.12 5.52 10.77
CA ALA A 174 -8.14 6.44 11.34
C ALA A 174 -7.48 5.92 12.63
N SER A 175 -8.25 5.33 13.53
CA SER A 175 -7.75 4.80 14.81
C SER A 175 -6.82 3.60 14.66
N GLY A 176 -6.97 2.83 13.58
CA GLY A 176 -6.18 1.65 13.26
C GLY A 176 -4.89 1.92 12.49
N LEU A 177 -4.66 3.17 12.06
CA LEU A 177 -3.45 3.50 11.32
C LEU A 177 -2.18 3.40 12.19
N PRO A 178 -1.04 3.05 11.59
CA PRO A 178 0.22 2.90 12.31
C PRO A 178 0.60 4.14 13.13
N LYS A 179 1.15 3.89 14.32
CA LYS A 179 1.71 4.94 15.19
C LYS A 179 3.06 4.51 15.73
N LYS A 180 3.94 5.47 15.96
CA LYS A 180 5.25 5.25 16.58
C LYS A 180 5.66 6.41 17.47
N THR A 181 6.50 6.14 18.46
CA THR A 181 7.12 7.17 19.28
C THR A 181 8.41 7.63 18.60
N LEU A 182 8.52 8.93 18.35
CA LEU A 182 9.69 9.56 17.74
C LEU A 182 10.81 9.73 18.78
N ALA A 183 12.03 10.02 18.31
CA ALA A 183 13.20 10.20 19.17
C ALA A 183 13.04 11.33 20.21
N ASN A 184 12.19 12.31 19.95
CA ASN A 184 11.84 13.40 20.87
C ASN A 184 10.72 13.04 21.87
N GLY A 185 10.30 11.78 21.92
CA GLY A 185 9.23 11.29 22.80
C GLY A 185 7.80 11.57 22.33
N VAL A 186 7.60 12.27 21.23
CA VAL A 186 6.27 12.55 20.66
C VAL A 186 5.73 11.28 20.01
N VAL A 187 4.48 10.94 20.31
CA VAL A 187 3.75 9.87 19.61
C VAL A 187 3.18 10.44 18.32
N SER A 188 3.65 9.93 17.20
CA SER A 188 3.18 10.27 15.87
C SER A 188 2.32 9.14 15.30
N GLN A 189 1.14 9.47 14.79
CA GLN A 189 0.24 8.55 14.11
C GLN A 189 0.07 8.97 12.66
N LEU A 190 0.07 8.02 11.74
CA LEU A 190 -0.26 8.30 10.35
C LEU A 190 -1.72 8.74 10.24
N THR A 191 -1.93 9.84 9.54
CA THR A 191 -3.23 10.47 9.37
C THR A 191 -3.48 10.75 7.90
N ILE A 192 -4.70 10.51 7.44
CA ILE A 192 -5.12 10.78 6.07
C ILE A 192 -5.63 12.21 6.00
N ILE A 193 -5.00 13.03 5.17
CA ILE A 193 -5.38 14.43 4.97
C ILE A 193 -5.91 14.58 3.55
N PRO A 194 -7.21 14.81 3.36
CA PRO A 194 -7.76 15.21 2.08
C PRO A 194 -7.12 16.54 1.65
N PHE A 195 -6.59 16.63 0.45
CA PHE A 195 -5.99 17.88 -0.07
C PHE A 195 -6.67 18.35 -1.35
N TYR A 196 -7.51 17.52 -1.96
CA TYR A 196 -8.38 17.87 -3.07
C TYR A 196 -9.72 17.14 -2.92
N ASP A 197 -10.78 17.91 -2.91
CA ASP A 197 -12.15 17.43 -2.72
C ASP A 197 -13.08 18.25 -3.62
N ARG A 198 -13.93 17.56 -4.37
CA ARG A 198 -14.87 18.21 -5.29
C ARG A 198 -16.20 18.61 -4.63
N THR A 199 -16.36 18.41 -3.33
CA THR A 199 -17.63 18.69 -2.64
C THR A 199 -18.09 20.12 -2.83
N GLU A 200 -17.19 21.09 -2.59
CA GLU A 200 -17.51 22.52 -2.76
C GLU A 200 -17.95 22.86 -4.17
N LEU A 201 -17.19 22.43 -5.19
CA LEU A 201 -17.51 22.65 -6.59
C LEU A 201 -18.88 22.07 -6.98
N ILE A 202 -19.21 20.89 -6.50
CA ILE A 202 -20.50 20.24 -6.73
C ILE A 202 -21.63 21.04 -6.06
N GLN A 203 -21.43 21.44 -4.80
CA GLN A 203 -22.41 22.20 -4.05
C GLN A 203 -22.66 23.59 -4.64
N GLU A 204 -21.62 24.31 -5.04
CA GLU A 204 -21.76 25.60 -5.74
C GLU A 204 -22.54 25.47 -7.06
N THR A 205 -22.26 24.40 -7.82
CA THR A 205 -22.98 24.14 -9.07
C THR A 205 -24.45 23.87 -8.82
N ILE A 206 -24.79 23.04 -7.81
CA ILE A 206 -26.16 22.76 -7.43
C ILE A 206 -26.86 24.02 -6.91
N GLY A 207 -26.21 24.80 -6.03
CA GLY A 207 -26.75 26.05 -5.51
C GLY A 207 -27.03 27.10 -6.58
N THR A 208 -26.17 27.18 -7.60
CA THR A 208 -26.39 28.04 -8.76
C THR A 208 -27.64 27.63 -9.53
N LEU A 209 -27.83 26.32 -9.76
CA LEU A 209 -29.02 25.78 -10.43
C LEU A 209 -30.29 26.02 -9.61
N GLU A 210 -30.27 25.78 -8.30
CA GLU A 210 -31.41 26.05 -7.40
C GLU A 210 -31.81 27.52 -7.41
N THR A 211 -30.83 28.42 -7.38
CA THR A 211 -31.05 29.87 -7.44
C THR A 211 -31.68 30.27 -8.77
N ALA A 212 -31.15 29.80 -9.90
CA ALA A 212 -31.68 30.09 -11.22
C ALA A 212 -33.11 29.59 -11.39
N LEU A 213 -33.39 28.33 -11.01
CA LEU A 213 -34.71 27.75 -11.07
C LEU A 213 -35.71 28.48 -10.15
N SER A 214 -35.30 28.85 -8.94
CA SER A 214 -36.14 29.61 -8.01
C SER A 214 -36.53 30.98 -8.59
N HIS A 215 -35.59 31.67 -9.20
CA HIS A 215 -35.86 32.97 -9.87
C HIS A 215 -36.79 32.81 -11.06
N GLU A 216 -36.59 31.76 -11.93
CA GLU A 216 -37.47 31.52 -13.08
C GLU A 216 -38.91 31.17 -12.63
N VAL A 217 -39.04 30.30 -11.62
CA VAL A 217 -40.36 29.97 -11.06
C VAL A 217 -41.04 31.22 -10.46
N LEU A 218 -40.31 32.03 -9.70
CA LEU A 218 -40.83 33.23 -9.09
C LEU A 218 -41.28 34.26 -10.15
N ILE A 219 -40.49 34.46 -11.19
CA ILE A 219 -40.85 35.37 -12.32
C ILE A 219 -42.09 34.80 -13.03
N SER A 220 -42.15 33.52 -13.29
CA SER A 220 -43.30 32.89 -13.93
C SER A 220 -44.60 33.06 -13.13
N ILE A 221 -44.54 32.96 -11.80
CA ILE A 221 -45.70 33.19 -10.91
C ILE A 221 -46.15 34.64 -10.90
N ILE A 222 -45.22 35.63 -11.04
CA ILE A 222 -45.55 37.04 -11.07
C ILE A 222 -46.15 37.47 -12.43
N VAL A 223 -45.75 36.82 -13.51
CA VAL A 223 -46.18 37.19 -14.89
C VAL A 223 -47.51 36.54 -15.28
N VAL A 224 -47.89 35.46 -14.64
CA VAL A 224 -49.18 34.76 -14.85
C VAL A 224 -50.24 35.27 -13.86
#